data_ddec4fb84934dbe792667c63b126b777
#
_entry.id   ddec4fb84934dbe792667c63b126b777
#
_cell.length_a   1.000
_cell.length_b   1.000
_cell.length_c   1.000
_cell.angle_alpha   90.00
_cell.angle_beta   90.00
_cell.angle_gamma   90.00
#
_symmetry.space_group_name_H-M   'P 1'
#
loop_
_entity.id
_entity.type
_entity.pdbx_description
1 polymer ?
#
loop_
_entity_poly.entity_id
_entity_poly.type
_entity_poly.pdbx_seq_one_letter_code
_entity_poly.pdbx_strand_id
1 'polypeptide(L)'
;MPITRVAVALLCAVLVSTVGAAAQERKATEQPELQPPPGREHFQLKFGAGYDQGDFGTNDTTRSFYAPVTFRYLGERFDVGVTASLLYLDTESNVVVIDGQPTQSDRQRRSRDAGFGDLYFKGLYYLLDDPGPESFVPGVAPFLKVKAPTADAGKGLGTGEWDVGFGVEWDKRFREFFVLGDVSYMFMGDPPHQHFRNRPAFSVGIGRQFTRDIAGTVMLDWRRAIVSNGDDAVELTGIVQFRLARTVTASPYVFVGLTDGSPDFGLGFEVSWKFGRY
;
A
#
# COMPACT_ATOMS: atom_id res chain seq x y z
N MET A 1 3.41 -22.05 -12.06
CA MET A 1 4.79 -22.24 -12.59
C MET A 1 5.80 -21.66 -11.60
N PRO A 2 6.54 -22.48 -10.82
CA PRO A 2 7.37 -21.96 -9.73
C PRO A 2 8.66 -21.26 -10.17
N ILE A 3 9.12 -21.47 -11.40
CA ILE A 3 10.44 -20.99 -11.87
C ILE A 3 10.47 -19.48 -12.08
N THR A 4 9.37 -18.88 -12.52
CA THR A 4 9.27 -17.44 -12.79
C THR A 4 9.29 -16.62 -11.49
N ARG A 5 8.62 -17.09 -10.43
CA ARG A 5 8.59 -16.44 -9.11
C ARG A 5 9.97 -16.44 -8.44
N VAL A 6 10.70 -17.56 -8.56
CA VAL A 6 12.06 -17.68 -8.02
C VAL A 6 13.06 -16.80 -8.78
N ALA A 7 12.94 -16.72 -10.11
CA ALA A 7 13.81 -15.88 -10.94
C ALA A 7 13.58 -14.37 -10.67
N VAL A 8 12.35 -13.94 -10.46
CA VAL A 8 12.03 -12.53 -10.14
C VAL A 8 12.43 -12.21 -8.70
N ALA A 9 12.26 -13.13 -7.74
CA ALA A 9 12.74 -12.96 -6.38
C ALA A 9 14.28 -12.88 -6.31
N LEU A 10 15.00 -13.67 -7.12
CA LEU A 10 16.44 -13.59 -7.26
C LEU A 10 16.89 -12.29 -7.97
N LEU A 11 16.13 -11.81 -8.95
CA LEU A 11 16.38 -10.52 -9.61
C LEU A 11 16.15 -9.36 -8.64
N CYS A 12 15.12 -9.42 -7.78
CA CYS A 12 14.91 -8.47 -6.68
C CYS A 12 16.06 -8.51 -5.67
N ALA A 13 16.56 -9.70 -5.30
CA ALA A 13 17.67 -9.86 -4.38
C ALA A 13 19.00 -9.34 -4.96
N VAL A 14 19.23 -9.49 -6.26
CA VAL A 14 20.42 -8.98 -6.96
C VAL A 14 20.32 -7.46 -7.19
N LEU A 15 19.12 -6.91 -7.44
CA LEU A 15 18.90 -5.46 -7.51
C LEU A 15 19.05 -4.78 -6.15
N VAL A 16 18.77 -5.47 -5.05
CA VAL A 16 19.01 -4.99 -3.68
C VAL A 16 20.53 -4.81 -3.39
N SER A 17 21.40 -5.52 -4.10
CA SER A 17 22.87 -5.37 -3.95
C SER A 17 23.47 -4.24 -4.78
N THR A 18 22.76 -3.68 -5.76
CA THR A 18 23.30 -2.64 -6.64
C THR A 18 22.50 -1.36 -6.74
N VAL A 19 21.17 -1.38 -6.64
CA VAL A 19 20.31 -0.19 -6.48
C VAL A 19 18.96 -0.70 -5.96
N GLY A 20 18.62 -0.43 -4.71
CA GLY A 20 17.34 -0.85 -4.15
C GLY A 20 16.15 -0.09 -4.73
N ALA A 21 15.11 -0.77 -5.05
CA ALA A 21 13.82 -0.19 -5.42
C ALA A 21 12.66 -1.10 -5.03
N ALA A 22 11.68 -0.63 -4.62
CA ALA A 22 10.37 -0.10 -4.87
C ALA A 22 9.19 -0.89 -4.33
N ALA A 23 8.26 -0.39 -3.68
CA ALA A 23 7.06 -1.04 -3.25
C ALA A 23 5.79 -0.28 -3.39
N GLN A 24 4.86 -0.94 -3.57
CA GLN A 24 3.43 -0.81 -3.46
C GLN A 24 2.92 0.55 -2.95
N GLU A 25 2.14 1.19 -3.77
CA GLU A 25 1.50 2.47 -3.62
C GLU A 25 0.78 2.70 -2.28
N ARG A 26 0.22 1.65 -1.71
CA ARG A 26 -0.46 1.70 -0.41
C ARG A 26 0.44 1.96 0.75
N LYS A 27 1.73 1.65 0.59
CA LYS A 27 2.71 1.75 1.67
C LYS A 27 3.84 2.73 1.38
N ALA A 28 4.06 3.13 0.14
CA ALA A 28 4.82 4.35 -0.15
C ALA A 28 4.18 5.58 0.53
N THR A 29 2.85 5.54 0.71
CA THR A 29 2.09 6.52 1.49
C THR A 29 2.39 6.46 2.99
N GLU A 30 2.82 5.31 3.50
CA GLU A 30 3.01 5.02 4.93
C GLU A 30 4.47 4.94 5.36
N GLN A 31 5.42 5.17 4.43
CA GLN A 31 6.82 5.26 4.83
C GLN A 31 7.01 6.43 5.80
N PRO A 32 7.88 6.28 6.83
CA PRO A 32 8.17 7.37 7.72
C PRO A 32 8.80 8.48 6.90
N GLU A 33 7.94 9.36 6.40
CA GLU A 33 8.40 10.64 5.92
C GLU A 33 9.18 11.24 7.08
N LEU A 34 10.38 11.71 6.79
CA LEU A 34 11.13 12.56 7.70
C LEU A 34 10.12 13.52 8.33
N GLN A 35 9.76 13.30 9.60
CA GLN A 35 8.70 14.04 10.28
C GLN A 35 8.90 15.52 9.97
N PRO A 36 7.84 16.23 9.63
CA PRO A 36 7.95 17.67 9.48
C PRO A 36 8.49 18.25 10.78
N PRO A 37 9.33 19.29 10.74
CA PRO A 37 9.80 19.94 11.96
C PRO A 37 8.59 20.34 12.79
N PRO A 38 8.59 20.09 14.12
CA PRO A 38 7.45 20.37 14.98
C PRO A 38 7.04 21.84 14.86
N GLY A 39 5.73 22.10 14.73
CA GLY A 39 5.13 23.41 14.79
C GLY A 39 4.63 24.00 13.48
N ARG A 40 4.45 23.23 12.40
CA ARG A 40 3.88 23.77 11.15
C ARG A 40 2.89 22.81 10.50
N GLU A 41 1.65 23.27 10.43
CA GLU A 41 0.59 22.62 9.66
C GLU A 41 0.87 22.72 8.16
N HIS A 42 0.78 21.61 7.45
CA HIS A 42 0.93 21.61 5.99
C HIS A 42 0.04 20.58 5.34
N PHE A 43 -0.09 20.74 4.03
CA PHE A 43 -0.85 19.84 3.18
C PHE A 43 0.11 19.01 2.33
N GLN A 44 -0.36 17.84 1.96
CA GLN A 44 0.34 16.96 1.05
C GLN A 44 -0.62 16.48 -0.03
N LEU A 45 -0.16 16.51 -1.27
CA LEU A 45 -0.85 15.91 -2.41
C LEU A 45 0.04 14.83 -2.98
N LYS A 46 -0.51 13.63 -3.15
CA LYS A 46 0.18 12.49 -3.72
C LYS A 46 -0.52 12.04 -4.97
N PHE A 47 0.25 11.68 -5.99
CA PHE A 47 -0.19 11.09 -7.23
C PHE A 47 0.57 9.79 -7.45
N GLY A 48 -0.14 8.72 -7.71
CA GLY A 48 0.47 7.44 -8.01
C GLY A 48 -0.01 6.85 -9.32
N ALA A 49 0.74 5.88 -9.80
CA ALA A 49 0.31 4.96 -10.83
C ALA A 49 0.99 3.61 -10.62
N GLY A 50 0.22 2.54 -10.74
CA GLY A 50 0.69 1.18 -10.56
C GLY A 50 0.06 0.24 -11.58
N TYR A 51 0.79 -0.79 -11.93
CA TYR A 51 0.35 -1.92 -12.72
C TYR A 51 0.68 -3.19 -11.97
N ASP A 52 -0.25 -4.11 -11.93
CA ASP A 52 -0.01 -5.45 -11.43
C ASP A 52 -0.64 -6.53 -12.33
N GLN A 53 -0.07 -7.72 -12.25
CA GLN A 53 -0.48 -8.89 -12.99
C GLN A 53 -0.32 -10.13 -12.13
N GLY A 54 -1.30 -11.04 -12.20
CA GLY A 54 -1.26 -12.33 -11.51
C GLY A 54 -2.33 -13.28 -11.98
N ASP A 55 -2.16 -14.56 -11.69
CA ASP A 55 -3.14 -15.61 -11.97
C ASP A 55 -4.07 -15.91 -10.80
N PHE A 56 -3.72 -15.48 -9.58
CA PHE A 56 -4.49 -15.69 -8.35
C PHE A 56 -4.89 -17.16 -8.11
N GLY A 57 -3.99 -18.10 -8.44
CA GLY A 57 -4.23 -19.53 -8.33
C GLY A 57 -5.19 -20.09 -9.38
N THR A 58 -5.49 -19.34 -10.44
CA THR A 58 -6.32 -19.77 -11.58
C THR A 58 -5.49 -19.98 -12.84
N ASN A 59 -6.14 -20.37 -13.94
CA ASN A 59 -5.46 -20.45 -15.25
C ASN A 59 -5.53 -19.13 -16.05
N ASP A 60 -6.24 -18.16 -15.51
CA ASP A 60 -6.53 -16.90 -16.20
C ASP A 60 -5.69 -15.76 -15.61
N THR A 61 -5.12 -14.94 -16.48
CA THR A 61 -4.31 -13.81 -16.05
C THR A 61 -5.18 -12.59 -15.80
N THR A 62 -5.16 -12.10 -14.57
CA THR A 62 -5.71 -10.79 -14.19
C THR A 62 -4.66 -9.71 -14.33
N ARG A 63 -5.04 -8.59 -14.91
CA ARG A 63 -4.23 -7.36 -15.00
C ARG A 63 -4.99 -6.20 -14.42
N SER A 64 -4.32 -5.39 -13.62
CA SER A 64 -4.92 -4.16 -13.14
C SER A 64 -3.99 -2.95 -13.30
N PHE A 65 -4.61 -1.80 -13.45
CA PHE A 65 -3.94 -0.50 -13.39
C PHE A 65 -4.66 0.35 -12.35
N TYR A 66 -3.89 1.00 -11.49
CA TYR A 66 -4.37 1.79 -10.37
C TYR A 66 -3.69 3.15 -10.36
N ALA A 67 -4.48 4.22 -10.36
CA ALA A 67 -3.98 5.59 -10.35
C ALA A 67 -4.67 6.41 -9.24
N PRO A 68 -4.15 6.41 -8.00
CA PRO A 68 -4.70 7.18 -6.89
C PRO A 68 -4.23 8.62 -6.88
N VAL A 69 -5.06 9.41 -6.27
CA VAL A 69 -4.75 10.76 -5.82
C VAL A 69 -5.11 10.83 -4.34
N THR A 70 -4.14 11.18 -3.50
CA THR A 70 -4.34 11.33 -2.06
C THR A 70 -4.09 12.77 -1.65
N PHE A 71 -5.05 13.36 -0.96
CA PHE A 71 -4.89 14.64 -0.26
C PHE A 71 -4.81 14.39 1.23
N ARG A 72 -3.80 14.98 1.90
CA ARG A 72 -3.58 14.85 3.35
C ARG A 72 -3.39 16.23 3.98
N TYR A 73 -3.93 16.39 5.17
CA TYR A 73 -3.56 17.41 6.11
C TYR A 73 -2.64 16.81 7.17
N LEU A 74 -1.45 17.36 7.32
CA LEU A 74 -0.41 16.94 8.25
C LEU A 74 -0.37 17.94 9.40
N GLY A 75 -0.97 17.58 10.53
CA GLY A 75 -0.96 18.38 11.76
C GLY A 75 0.18 17.98 12.69
N GLU A 76 0.30 18.65 13.83
CA GLU A 76 1.36 18.38 14.82
C GLU A 76 1.21 17.00 15.47
N ARG A 77 -0.02 16.57 15.76
CA ARG A 77 -0.34 15.34 16.48
C ARG A 77 -1.28 14.42 15.72
N PHE A 78 -1.81 14.83 14.61
CA PHE A 78 -2.73 14.02 13.83
C PHE A 78 -2.56 14.28 12.34
N ASP A 79 -2.95 13.29 11.58
CA ASP A 79 -2.90 13.27 10.14
C ASP A 79 -4.24 12.79 9.61
N VAL A 80 -4.82 13.47 8.65
CA VAL A 80 -6.05 13.04 8.01
C VAL A 80 -5.94 13.14 6.50
N GLY A 81 -6.42 12.14 5.81
CA GLY A 81 -6.33 12.07 4.38
C GLY A 81 -7.53 11.44 3.72
N VAL A 82 -7.70 11.77 2.46
CA VAL A 82 -8.67 11.14 1.56
C VAL A 82 -7.96 10.69 0.29
N THR A 83 -8.24 9.47 -0.14
CA THR A 83 -7.72 8.89 -1.38
C THR A 83 -8.88 8.56 -2.31
N ALA A 84 -8.78 9.04 -3.55
CA ALA A 84 -9.62 8.63 -4.68
C ALA A 84 -8.73 8.00 -5.74
N SER A 85 -9.26 7.05 -6.52
CA SER A 85 -8.47 6.36 -7.53
C SER A 85 -9.23 6.16 -8.84
N LEU A 86 -8.47 6.09 -9.93
CA LEU A 86 -8.92 5.51 -11.18
C LEU A 86 -8.40 4.07 -11.26
N LEU A 87 -9.26 3.17 -11.71
CA LEU A 87 -8.97 1.74 -11.81
C LEU A 87 -9.25 1.27 -13.24
N TYR A 88 -8.42 0.35 -13.69
CA TYR A 88 -8.70 -0.52 -14.83
C TYR A 88 -8.46 -1.96 -14.39
N LEU A 89 -9.40 -2.85 -14.68
CA LEU A 89 -9.33 -4.27 -14.37
C LEU A 89 -9.63 -5.08 -15.63
N ASP A 90 -8.73 -5.99 -15.98
CA ASP A 90 -8.88 -6.99 -17.03
C ASP A 90 -8.73 -8.38 -16.40
N THR A 91 -9.84 -9.08 -16.22
CA THR A 91 -9.87 -10.38 -15.54
C THR A 91 -10.92 -11.30 -16.14
N GLU A 92 -10.62 -12.59 -16.18
CA GLU A 92 -11.58 -13.68 -16.43
C GLU A 92 -11.79 -14.56 -15.17
N SER A 93 -11.20 -14.13 -14.04
CA SER A 93 -11.14 -14.87 -12.77
C SER A 93 -12.04 -14.26 -11.70
N ASN A 94 -12.11 -14.96 -10.57
CA ASN A 94 -12.86 -14.54 -9.37
C ASN A 94 -12.08 -13.46 -8.60
N VAL A 95 -12.02 -12.25 -9.14
CA VAL A 95 -11.26 -11.15 -8.57
C VAL A 95 -12.12 -9.89 -8.43
N VAL A 96 -11.94 -9.16 -7.35
CA VAL A 96 -12.51 -7.84 -7.08
C VAL A 96 -11.40 -6.91 -6.60
N VAL A 97 -11.52 -5.62 -6.87
CA VAL A 97 -10.54 -4.65 -6.37
C VAL A 97 -10.92 -4.18 -4.97
N ILE A 98 -10.00 -4.34 -4.02
CA ILE A 98 -10.09 -3.81 -2.66
C ILE A 98 -8.81 -3.06 -2.35
N ASP A 99 -8.93 -1.82 -1.91
CA ASP A 99 -7.78 -0.97 -1.59
C ASP A 99 -6.84 -0.79 -2.80
N GLY A 100 -7.43 -0.70 -4.01
CA GLY A 100 -6.77 -0.63 -5.32
C GLY A 100 -6.04 -1.92 -5.73
N GLN A 101 -6.16 -3.05 -5.02
CA GLN A 101 -5.53 -4.32 -5.38
C GLN A 101 -6.57 -5.35 -5.82
N PRO A 102 -6.27 -6.11 -6.89
CA PRO A 102 -6.99 -7.32 -7.19
C PRO A 102 -6.91 -8.29 -6.00
N THR A 103 -8.04 -8.82 -5.60
CA THR A 103 -8.18 -9.71 -4.45
C THR A 103 -9.13 -10.83 -4.84
N GLN A 104 -8.84 -12.08 -4.45
CA GLN A 104 -9.72 -13.23 -4.70
C GLN A 104 -11.11 -12.99 -4.11
N SER A 105 -12.15 -13.38 -4.87
CA SER A 105 -13.57 -13.24 -4.55
C SER A 105 -14.31 -14.52 -4.92
N ASP A 106 -15.52 -14.74 -4.38
CA ASP A 106 -16.36 -15.89 -4.72
C ASP A 106 -17.16 -15.71 -6.03
N ARG A 107 -17.10 -14.54 -6.64
CA ARG A 107 -17.79 -14.27 -7.91
C ARG A 107 -16.86 -14.46 -9.09
N GLN A 108 -17.16 -15.45 -9.93
CA GLN A 108 -16.57 -15.52 -11.26
C GLN A 108 -17.06 -14.35 -12.11
N ARG A 109 -16.12 -13.62 -12.67
CA ARG A 109 -16.40 -12.46 -13.50
C ARG A 109 -15.43 -12.40 -14.67
N ARG A 110 -15.98 -12.21 -15.86
CA ARG A 110 -15.20 -11.73 -17.00
C ARG A 110 -15.42 -10.22 -17.10
N SER A 111 -14.41 -9.44 -16.80
CA SER A 111 -14.50 -7.99 -16.79
C SER A 111 -13.28 -7.38 -17.46
N ARG A 112 -13.55 -6.42 -18.33
CA ARG A 112 -12.55 -5.50 -18.88
C ARG A 112 -13.14 -4.10 -18.74
N ASP A 113 -12.99 -3.57 -17.53
CA ASP A 113 -13.67 -2.35 -17.12
C ASP A 113 -12.72 -1.32 -16.52
N ALA A 114 -13.06 -0.05 -16.68
CA ALA A 114 -12.42 1.07 -16.04
C ALA A 114 -13.43 1.94 -15.32
N GLY A 115 -13.00 2.64 -14.28
CA GLY A 115 -13.84 3.55 -13.52
C GLY A 115 -13.16 4.11 -12.29
N PHE A 116 -13.95 4.81 -11.49
CA PHE A 116 -13.48 5.24 -10.17
C PHE A 116 -13.47 4.05 -9.18
N GLY A 117 -12.48 4.02 -8.32
CA GLY A 117 -12.41 3.14 -7.17
C GLY A 117 -13.21 3.66 -5.97
N ASP A 118 -13.15 2.90 -4.89
CA ASP A 118 -13.72 3.34 -3.61
C ASP A 118 -12.94 4.53 -3.04
N LEU A 119 -13.63 5.42 -2.31
CA LEU A 119 -12.99 6.48 -1.54
C LEU A 119 -12.51 5.93 -0.21
N TYR A 120 -11.27 6.27 0.15
CA TYR A 120 -10.68 5.92 1.44
C TYR A 120 -10.41 7.18 2.27
N PHE A 121 -10.80 7.12 3.54
CA PHE A 121 -10.49 8.12 4.55
C PHE A 121 -9.58 7.48 5.58
N LYS A 122 -8.46 8.12 5.92
CA LYS A 122 -7.53 7.66 6.97
C LYS A 122 -7.25 8.80 7.93
N GLY A 123 -7.41 8.53 9.21
CA GLY A 123 -7.02 9.42 10.30
C GLY A 123 -5.98 8.72 11.18
N LEU A 124 -4.91 9.40 11.54
CA LEU A 124 -3.77 8.88 12.26
C LEU A 124 -3.43 9.85 13.40
N TYR A 125 -3.08 9.34 14.56
CA TYR A 125 -2.68 10.13 15.72
C TYR A 125 -1.28 9.74 16.18
N TYR A 126 -0.35 10.68 16.24
CA TYR A 126 1.03 10.47 16.71
C TYR A 126 1.04 10.36 18.23
N LEU A 127 0.94 9.13 18.73
CA LEU A 127 0.90 8.83 20.16
C LEU A 127 2.30 8.97 20.79
N LEU A 128 3.31 8.42 20.13
CA LEU A 128 4.72 8.51 20.49
C LEU A 128 5.54 8.90 19.28
N ASP A 129 6.44 9.85 19.45
CA ASP A 129 7.41 10.22 18.43
C ASP A 129 8.69 9.41 18.59
N ASP A 130 9.38 9.05 17.50
CA ASP A 130 10.72 8.47 17.56
C ASP A 130 11.73 9.53 18.04
N PRO A 131 12.36 9.39 19.22
CA PRO A 131 13.28 10.39 19.75
C PRO A 131 14.63 10.45 19.02
N GLY A 132 14.81 9.62 17.99
CA GLY A 132 16.03 9.58 17.19
C GLY A 132 16.92 8.36 17.44
N PRO A 133 18.07 8.26 16.76
CA PRO A 133 18.85 7.04 16.63
C PRO A 133 19.53 6.53 17.91
N GLU A 134 19.65 7.36 18.93
CA GLU A 134 20.27 7.00 20.23
C GLU A 134 19.23 6.39 21.22
N SER A 135 17.95 6.41 20.88
CA SER A 135 16.87 5.82 21.67
C SER A 135 16.38 4.52 21.05
N PHE A 136 15.85 3.60 21.86
CA PHE A 136 15.15 2.41 21.42
C PHE A 136 13.62 2.60 21.38
N VAL A 137 13.10 3.74 21.82
CA VAL A 137 11.66 4.06 21.78
C VAL A 137 11.25 4.27 20.32
N PRO A 138 10.27 3.51 19.79
CA PRO A 138 9.77 3.73 18.44
C PRO A 138 8.77 4.90 18.40
N GLY A 139 8.59 5.46 17.21
CA GLY A 139 7.39 6.20 16.86
C GLY A 139 6.20 5.23 16.82
N VAL A 140 5.04 5.65 17.32
CA VAL A 140 3.82 4.84 17.36
C VAL A 140 2.62 5.73 17.04
N ALA A 141 1.83 5.31 16.06
CA ALA A 141 0.68 6.06 15.59
C ALA A 141 -0.52 5.13 15.33
N PRO A 142 -1.52 5.06 16.23
CA PRO A 142 -2.79 4.43 15.93
C PRO A 142 -3.53 5.16 14.81
N PHE A 143 -4.27 4.40 14.02
CA PHE A 143 -5.05 4.94 12.91
C PHE A 143 -6.45 4.33 12.79
N LEU A 144 -7.35 5.07 12.16
CA LEU A 144 -8.64 4.63 11.69
C LEU A 144 -8.69 4.80 10.16
N LYS A 145 -9.21 3.79 9.44
CA LYS A 145 -9.41 3.80 8.00
C LYS A 145 -10.86 3.45 7.68
N VAL A 146 -11.48 4.21 6.79
CA VAL A 146 -12.86 3.98 6.35
C VAL A 146 -12.87 3.94 4.82
N LYS A 147 -13.46 2.90 4.24
CA LYS A 147 -13.75 2.81 2.81
C LYS A 147 -15.22 3.13 2.56
N ALA A 148 -15.50 4.10 1.72
CA ALA A 148 -16.85 4.39 1.22
C ALA A 148 -17.07 3.68 -0.14
N PRO A 149 -18.21 3.00 -0.35
CA PRO A 149 -18.49 2.21 -1.55
C PRO A 149 -18.88 3.09 -2.73
N THR A 150 -17.92 3.80 -3.31
CA THR A 150 -18.13 4.70 -4.45
C THR A 150 -17.79 4.07 -5.80
N ALA A 151 -17.08 2.93 -5.78
CA ALA A 151 -16.75 2.17 -6.98
C ALA A 151 -17.95 1.40 -7.54
N ASP A 152 -17.90 1.11 -8.83
CA ASP A 152 -18.90 0.25 -9.47
C ASP A 152 -18.64 -1.23 -9.12
N ALA A 153 -19.36 -1.73 -8.11
CA ALA A 153 -19.31 -3.13 -7.72
C ALA A 153 -19.79 -4.07 -8.84
N GLY A 154 -20.64 -3.59 -9.73
CA GLY A 154 -21.07 -4.30 -10.94
C GLY A 154 -19.89 -4.60 -11.87
N LYS A 155 -18.87 -3.77 -11.91
CA LYS A 155 -17.64 -3.91 -12.69
C LYS A 155 -16.47 -4.59 -11.95
N GLY A 156 -16.61 -4.91 -10.66
CA GLY A 156 -15.54 -5.48 -9.83
C GLY A 156 -14.49 -4.45 -9.38
N LEU A 157 -14.77 -3.17 -9.54
CA LEU A 157 -13.89 -2.09 -9.13
C LEU A 157 -13.97 -1.78 -7.62
N GLY A 158 -14.88 -2.44 -6.91
CA GLY A 158 -15.08 -2.39 -5.46
C GLY A 158 -16.07 -3.44 -5.00
N THR A 159 -16.30 -3.54 -3.69
CA THR A 159 -17.23 -4.51 -3.10
C THR A 159 -18.68 -4.01 -3.05
N GLY A 160 -18.87 -2.69 -3.13
CA GLY A 160 -20.19 -2.05 -2.94
C GLY A 160 -20.56 -1.83 -1.47
N GLU A 161 -19.68 -2.16 -0.53
CA GLU A 161 -19.94 -2.11 0.91
C GLU A 161 -18.98 -1.16 1.63
N TRP A 162 -19.42 -0.67 2.80
CA TRP A 162 -18.57 0.07 3.71
C TRP A 162 -17.62 -0.87 4.44
N ASP A 163 -16.33 -0.51 4.52
CA ASP A 163 -15.35 -1.20 5.35
C ASP A 163 -14.79 -0.21 6.37
N VAL A 164 -14.55 -0.70 7.59
CA VAL A 164 -13.96 0.11 8.67
C VAL A 164 -12.79 -0.65 9.25
N GLY A 165 -11.63 -0.02 9.32
CA GLY A 165 -10.41 -0.62 9.85
C GLY A 165 -9.72 0.27 10.86
N PHE A 166 -9.01 -0.36 11.77
CA PHE A 166 -8.12 0.30 12.71
C PHE A 166 -6.78 -0.44 12.76
N GLY A 167 -5.75 0.24 13.20
CA GLY A 167 -4.43 -0.35 13.32
C GLY A 167 -3.47 0.57 14.04
N VAL A 168 -2.22 0.15 14.06
CA VAL A 168 -1.11 0.89 14.63
C VAL A 168 0.05 0.84 13.66
N GLU A 169 0.52 2.01 13.24
CA GLU A 169 1.79 2.18 12.55
C GLU A 169 2.90 2.39 13.57
N TRP A 170 4.08 1.93 13.26
CA TRP A 170 5.27 2.16 14.06
C TRP A 170 6.51 2.31 13.18
N ASP A 171 7.45 3.11 13.63
CA ASP A 171 8.75 3.28 12.98
C ASP A 171 9.86 3.44 13.99
N LYS A 172 11.10 3.08 13.60
CA LYS A 172 12.29 3.31 14.40
C LYS A 172 13.49 3.58 13.52
N ARG A 173 14.18 4.68 13.77
CA ARG A 173 15.39 5.07 13.06
C ARG A 173 16.64 4.74 13.86
N PHE A 174 17.65 4.19 13.18
CA PHE A 174 18.96 3.84 13.70
C PHE A 174 20.02 4.41 12.75
N ARG A 175 20.45 5.67 12.95
CA ARG A 175 21.41 6.35 12.08
C ARG A 175 20.98 6.33 10.61
N GLU A 176 21.69 5.55 9.76
CA GLU A 176 21.34 5.39 8.35
C GLU A 176 20.25 4.34 8.09
N PHE A 177 19.94 3.47 9.03
CA PHE A 177 18.90 2.45 8.90
C PHE A 177 17.62 2.88 9.60
N PHE A 178 16.51 2.38 9.12
CA PHE A 178 15.22 2.48 9.79
C PHE A 178 14.41 1.20 9.58
N VAL A 179 13.57 0.89 10.55
CA VAL A 179 12.58 -0.16 10.47
C VAL A 179 11.21 0.45 10.66
N LEU A 180 10.21 -0.12 10.01
CA LEU A 180 8.84 0.37 10.06
C LEU A 180 7.87 -0.77 9.86
N GLY A 181 6.62 -0.55 10.21
CA GLY A 181 5.57 -1.51 9.96
C GLY A 181 4.23 -1.05 10.50
N ASP A 182 3.22 -1.87 10.25
CA ASP A 182 1.89 -1.72 10.83
C ASP A 182 1.27 -3.07 11.15
N VAL A 183 0.29 -3.02 12.03
CA VAL A 183 -0.67 -4.10 12.26
C VAL A 183 -2.06 -3.49 12.17
N SER A 184 -2.95 -4.13 11.43
CA SER A 184 -4.29 -3.61 11.20
C SER A 184 -5.35 -4.70 11.17
N TYR A 185 -6.59 -4.29 11.38
CA TYR A 185 -7.77 -5.14 11.29
C TYR A 185 -8.89 -4.37 10.59
N MET A 186 -9.37 -4.90 9.46
CA MET A 186 -10.46 -4.33 8.69
C MET A 186 -11.72 -5.17 8.88
N PHE A 187 -12.80 -4.56 9.34
CA PHE A 187 -14.15 -5.10 9.26
C PHE A 187 -14.66 -4.90 7.85
N MET A 188 -14.92 -6.00 7.17
CA MET A 188 -15.42 -6.01 5.80
C MET A 188 -16.93 -6.00 5.80
N GLY A 189 -17.53 -5.13 4.99
CA GLY A 189 -18.98 -5.18 4.70
C GLY A 189 -19.33 -6.38 3.83
N ASP A 190 -20.48 -6.98 4.07
CA ASP A 190 -20.99 -8.14 3.33
C ASP A 190 -21.89 -7.72 2.17
N PRO A 191 -21.46 -7.91 0.92
CA PRO A 191 -22.35 -7.71 -0.23
C PRO A 191 -23.52 -8.70 -0.23
N PRO A 192 -24.65 -8.39 -0.87
CA PRO A 192 -25.77 -9.31 -0.97
C PRO A 192 -25.33 -10.69 -1.48
N HIS A 193 -25.68 -11.74 -0.72
CA HIS A 193 -25.34 -13.14 -1.01
C HIS A 193 -23.84 -13.51 -0.93
N GLN A 194 -23.01 -12.69 -0.31
CA GLN A 194 -21.62 -13.00 -0.03
C GLN A 194 -21.29 -12.64 1.43
N HIS A 195 -20.45 -13.48 2.07
CA HIS A 195 -19.93 -13.20 3.40
C HIS A 195 -18.41 -13.06 3.33
N PHE A 196 -17.93 -11.85 3.54
CA PHE A 196 -16.50 -11.58 3.59
C PHE A 196 -15.95 -11.79 5.00
N ARG A 197 -14.80 -12.41 5.06
CA ARG A 197 -14.03 -12.53 6.29
C ARG A 197 -13.38 -11.19 6.60
N ASN A 198 -13.41 -10.79 7.86
CA ASN A 198 -12.63 -9.66 8.31
C ASN A 198 -11.14 -9.87 8.02
N ARG A 199 -10.44 -8.79 7.72
CA ARG A 199 -9.10 -8.80 7.15
C ARG A 199 -8.05 -8.25 8.13
N PRO A 200 -7.45 -9.06 9.00
CA PRO A 200 -6.20 -8.71 9.64
C PRO A 200 -5.10 -8.60 8.59
N ALA A 201 -4.18 -7.67 8.82
CA ALA A 201 -3.01 -7.47 7.99
C ALA A 201 -1.84 -6.99 8.84
N PHE A 202 -0.63 -7.29 8.41
CA PHE A 202 0.58 -6.68 8.95
C PHE A 202 1.60 -6.42 7.86
N SER A 203 2.48 -5.48 8.13
CA SER A 203 3.65 -5.19 7.33
C SER A 203 4.85 -4.91 8.19
N VAL A 204 6.00 -5.27 7.66
CA VAL A 204 7.28 -4.94 8.26
C VAL A 204 8.28 -4.62 7.17
N GLY A 205 9.06 -3.58 7.37
CA GLY A 205 10.08 -3.15 6.43
C GLY A 205 11.36 -2.72 7.10
N ILE A 206 12.45 -2.85 6.35
CA ILE A 206 13.75 -2.28 6.70
C ILE A 206 14.20 -1.39 5.57
N GLY A 207 14.71 -0.21 5.91
CA GLY A 207 15.23 0.74 4.94
C GLY A 207 16.57 1.30 5.34
N ARG A 208 17.24 1.92 4.36
CA ARG A 208 18.49 2.62 4.53
C ARG A 208 18.48 3.96 3.81
N GLN A 209 18.97 4.98 4.51
CA GLN A 209 19.27 6.28 3.91
C GLN A 209 20.67 6.19 3.27
N PHE A 210 20.74 6.21 1.93
CA PHE A 210 22.01 6.13 1.18
C PHE A 210 22.67 7.50 1.07
N THR A 211 21.88 8.52 0.81
CA THR A 211 22.29 9.93 0.75
C THR A 211 21.23 10.80 1.41
N ARG A 212 21.42 12.13 1.43
CA ARG A 212 20.39 13.06 1.94
C ARG A 212 19.09 13.01 1.13
N ASP A 213 19.16 12.58 -0.13
CA ASP A 213 18.06 12.66 -1.07
C ASP A 213 17.62 11.28 -1.59
N ILE A 214 18.30 10.19 -1.18
CA ILE A 214 17.99 8.84 -1.64
C ILE A 214 17.90 7.89 -0.46
N ALA A 215 16.77 7.21 -0.33
CA ALA A 215 16.56 6.11 0.60
C ALA A 215 16.01 4.88 -0.15
N GLY A 216 16.27 3.70 0.37
CA GLY A 216 15.69 2.45 -0.13
C GLY A 216 15.06 1.68 1.02
N THR A 217 13.98 0.95 0.73
CA THR A 217 13.24 0.15 1.70
C THR A 217 12.83 -1.18 1.07
N VAL A 218 12.89 -2.24 1.84
CA VAL A 218 12.29 -3.54 1.49
C VAL A 218 11.21 -3.84 2.53
N MET A 219 10.04 -4.28 2.08
CA MET A 219 8.89 -4.58 2.93
C MET A 219 8.36 -5.98 2.67
N LEU A 220 7.88 -6.61 3.71
CA LEU A 220 7.08 -7.82 3.66
C LEU A 220 5.66 -7.48 4.15
N ASP A 221 4.69 -7.82 3.35
CA ASP A 221 3.28 -7.56 3.58
C ASP A 221 2.50 -8.87 3.63
N TRP A 222 1.65 -9.03 4.64
CA TRP A 222 0.69 -10.12 4.75
C TRP A 222 -0.72 -9.58 4.96
N ARG A 223 -1.68 -10.16 4.24
CA ARG A 223 -3.10 -9.84 4.37
C ARG A 223 -3.92 -11.11 4.26
N ARG A 224 -4.86 -11.28 5.18
CA ARG A 224 -5.78 -12.42 5.14
C ARG A 224 -6.70 -12.35 3.93
N ALA A 225 -7.00 -13.52 3.34
CA ALA A 225 -8.04 -13.65 2.32
C ALA A 225 -9.42 -13.25 2.86
N ILE A 226 -10.20 -12.53 2.05
CA ILE A 226 -11.56 -12.13 2.40
C ILE A 226 -12.59 -13.25 2.18
N VAL A 227 -12.28 -14.25 1.37
CA VAL A 227 -13.12 -15.40 1.08
C VAL A 227 -12.58 -16.66 1.76
N SER A 228 -13.48 -17.61 2.10
CA SER A 228 -13.11 -18.77 2.91
C SER A 228 -12.13 -19.72 2.21
N ASN A 229 -12.23 -19.80 0.89
CA ASN A 229 -11.41 -20.69 0.05
C ASN A 229 -10.28 -19.94 -0.67
N GLY A 230 -10.04 -18.67 -0.32
CA GLY A 230 -8.95 -17.88 -0.89
C GLY A 230 -7.66 -18.04 -0.11
N ASP A 231 -6.55 -17.80 -0.78
CA ASP A 231 -5.23 -17.77 -0.19
C ASP A 231 -4.92 -16.39 0.39
N ASP A 232 -4.23 -16.38 1.52
CA ASP A 232 -3.73 -15.14 2.11
C ASP A 232 -2.69 -14.50 1.18
N ALA A 233 -2.74 -13.18 1.03
CA ALA A 233 -1.78 -12.46 0.22
C ALA A 233 -0.48 -12.24 0.99
N VAL A 234 0.65 -12.59 0.39
CA VAL A 234 2.00 -12.29 0.90
C VAL A 234 2.80 -11.66 -0.23
N GLU A 235 3.36 -10.48 0.01
CA GLU A 235 4.10 -9.71 -0.99
C GLU A 235 5.43 -9.25 -0.45
N LEU A 236 6.47 -9.36 -1.27
CA LEU A 236 7.77 -8.77 -1.00
C LEU A 236 7.96 -7.57 -1.91
N THR A 237 8.23 -6.48 -1.29
CA THR A 237 8.24 -5.20 -1.94
C THR A 237 9.53 -4.44 -1.65
N GLY A 238 10.14 -3.86 -2.64
CA GLY A 238 11.27 -2.97 -2.51
C GLY A 238 10.99 -1.54 -3.06
N ILE A 239 11.34 -0.39 -2.39
CA ILE A 239 11.10 1.03 -2.73
C ILE A 239 12.41 1.80 -2.87
N VAL A 240 12.53 2.73 -3.82
CA VAL A 240 13.48 3.83 -3.72
C VAL A 240 12.74 5.16 -3.60
N GLN A 241 13.12 5.95 -2.62
CA GLN A 241 12.68 7.33 -2.52
C GLN A 241 13.75 8.27 -3.04
N PHE A 242 13.33 9.18 -3.91
CA PHE A 242 14.14 10.28 -4.42
C PHE A 242 13.54 11.60 -3.97
N ARG A 243 14.24 12.36 -3.14
CA ARG A 243 13.89 13.74 -2.86
C ARG A 243 14.32 14.62 -4.03
N LEU A 244 13.38 14.96 -4.91
CA LEU A 244 13.62 15.78 -6.10
C LEU A 244 13.73 17.27 -5.75
N ALA A 245 13.02 17.71 -4.70
CA ALA A 245 13.06 19.06 -4.15
C ALA A 245 12.75 19.01 -2.65
N ARG A 246 12.84 20.15 -1.95
CA ARG A 246 12.49 20.22 -0.52
C ARG A 246 11.05 19.78 -0.21
N THR A 247 10.17 19.90 -1.18
CA THR A 247 8.74 19.63 -1.05
C THR A 247 8.26 18.51 -1.97
N VAL A 248 9.14 17.93 -2.79
CA VAL A 248 8.75 16.91 -3.78
C VAL A 248 9.61 15.66 -3.61
N THR A 249 8.93 14.53 -3.45
CA THR A 249 9.55 13.21 -3.39
C THR A 249 8.93 12.31 -4.46
N ALA A 250 9.74 11.52 -5.16
CA ALA A 250 9.30 10.48 -6.06
C ALA A 250 9.71 9.11 -5.52
N SER A 251 8.81 8.14 -5.58
CA SER A 251 8.98 6.82 -5.01
C SER A 251 8.58 5.74 -6.02
N PRO A 252 9.44 5.38 -6.98
CA PRO A 252 9.23 4.20 -7.80
C PRO A 252 9.30 2.92 -6.98
N TYR A 253 8.60 1.86 -7.43
CA TYR A 253 8.49 0.59 -6.74
C TYR A 253 8.31 -0.62 -7.67
N VAL A 254 8.70 -1.82 -7.19
CA VAL A 254 8.31 -3.12 -7.74
C VAL A 254 7.96 -4.09 -6.60
N PHE A 255 7.08 -5.04 -6.82
CA PHE A 255 6.81 -6.10 -5.87
C PHE A 255 6.63 -7.45 -6.56
N VAL A 256 6.75 -8.51 -5.78
CA VAL A 256 6.45 -9.87 -6.17
C VAL A 256 5.51 -10.50 -5.15
N GLY A 257 4.48 -11.17 -5.63
CA GLY A 257 3.62 -12.01 -4.81
C GLY A 257 4.31 -13.33 -4.48
N LEU A 258 4.18 -13.74 -3.25
CA LEU A 258 4.76 -14.99 -2.75
C LEU A 258 3.71 -16.10 -2.60
N THR A 259 2.42 -15.75 -2.71
CA THR A 259 1.27 -16.67 -2.60
C THR A 259 0.27 -16.42 -3.72
N ASP A 260 -0.64 -17.36 -3.91
CA ASP A 260 -1.70 -17.26 -4.93
C ASP A 260 -2.79 -16.24 -4.55
N GLY A 261 -2.81 -15.73 -3.31
CA GLY A 261 -3.63 -14.59 -2.90
C GLY A 261 -3.13 -13.23 -3.34
N SER A 262 -1.94 -13.16 -3.95
CA SER A 262 -1.28 -11.95 -4.43
C SER A 262 -1.15 -11.93 -5.95
N PRO A 263 -1.03 -10.75 -6.59
CA PRO A 263 -0.50 -10.66 -7.95
C PRO A 263 0.89 -11.31 -8.04
N ASP A 264 1.25 -11.87 -9.20
CA ASP A 264 2.59 -12.45 -9.39
C ASP A 264 3.68 -11.41 -9.27
N PHE A 265 3.44 -10.23 -9.84
CA PHE A 265 4.30 -9.05 -9.73
C PHE A 265 3.52 -7.76 -10.01
N GLY A 266 4.09 -6.66 -9.59
CA GLY A 266 3.63 -5.33 -9.96
C GLY A 266 4.74 -4.30 -9.86
N LEU A 267 4.49 -3.15 -10.44
CA LEU A 267 5.39 -2.00 -10.46
C LEU A 267 4.59 -0.69 -10.51
N GLY A 268 5.20 0.38 -10.08
CA GLY A 268 4.59 1.69 -10.17
C GLY A 268 5.46 2.79 -9.57
N PHE A 269 4.84 3.91 -9.33
CA PHE A 269 5.49 5.05 -8.68
C PHE A 269 4.47 5.92 -7.94
N GLU A 270 4.95 6.68 -6.97
CA GLU A 270 4.23 7.78 -6.33
C GLU A 270 5.06 9.05 -6.42
N VAL A 271 4.41 10.18 -6.62
CA VAL A 271 4.98 11.52 -6.46
C VAL A 271 4.22 12.23 -5.37
N SER A 272 4.92 12.68 -4.35
CA SER A 272 4.39 13.40 -3.19
C SER A 272 4.85 14.85 -3.26
N TRP A 273 3.91 15.78 -3.06
CA TRP A 273 4.17 17.21 -3.00
C TRP A 273 3.59 17.79 -1.71
N LYS A 274 4.47 18.36 -0.87
CA LYS A 274 4.09 19.07 0.35
C LYS A 274 3.98 20.57 0.08
N PHE A 275 2.96 21.22 0.63
CA PHE A 275 2.75 22.66 0.51
C PHE A 275 2.07 23.21 1.77
N GLY A 276 2.19 24.52 2.00
CA GLY A 276 1.70 25.19 3.20
C GLY A 276 2.70 26.21 3.72
N ARG A 277 2.48 26.72 4.93
CA ARG A 277 3.42 27.67 5.54
C ARG A 277 4.63 26.92 6.11
N TYR A 278 5.81 27.24 5.59
CA TYR A 278 7.11 26.80 6.10
C TYR A 278 7.69 27.83 7.07
#